data_2e3cdaddf3ab741682a6643f84e01140
#
_entry.id   2e3cdaddf3ab741682a6643f84e01140
#
_cell.length_a   1.000
_cell.length_b   1.000
_cell.length_c   1.000
_cell.angle_alpha   90.00
_cell.angle_beta   90.00
_cell.angle_gamma   90.00
#
_symmetry.space_group_name_H-M   'P 1'
#
loop_
_entity.id
_entity.type
_entity.pdbx_description
1 polymer ?
#
loop_
_entity_poly.entity_id
_entity_poly.type
_entity_poly.pdbx_seq_one_letter_code
_entity_poly.pdbx_strand_id
1 'polypeptide(L)'
;GLVEAHRASGAACTLLAGTSDVALPYGRVLRRPDGSFDRVVEERDCTDEQRAIRELNVGIYCFESRLLVPALGRLTCDNAQHEYYLTDVPAILRDDFGGKIEIYTADLGEQIIGVNTPEQLELTERYLRERGE
;
A
#
# COMPACT_ATOMS: atom_id res chain seq x y z
N GLY A 1 15.79 -1.70 -6.48
CA GLY A 1 14.45 -1.94 -5.90
C GLY A 1 13.85 -0.69 -5.28
N LEU A 2 12.88 -0.86 -4.35
CA LEU A 2 12.06 0.21 -3.77
C LEU A 2 12.91 1.37 -3.17
N VAL A 3 13.93 1.04 -2.37
CA VAL A 3 14.78 2.05 -1.70
C VAL A 3 15.57 2.88 -2.72
N GLU A 4 16.05 2.27 -3.76
CA GLU A 4 16.79 2.96 -4.84
C GLU A 4 15.86 3.89 -5.62
N ALA A 5 14.66 3.41 -5.96
CA ALA A 5 13.63 4.22 -6.60
C ALA A 5 13.24 5.42 -5.74
N HIS A 6 13.04 5.21 -4.43
CA HIS A 6 12.75 6.28 -3.48
C HIS A 6 13.85 7.35 -3.45
N ARG A 7 15.10 6.94 -3.32
CA ARG A 7 16.25 7.87 -3.30
C ARG A 7 16.40 8.64 -4.60
N ALA A 8 16.20 7.97 -5.74
CA ALA A 8 16.30 8.61 -7.05
C ALA A 8 15.17 9.61 -7.32
N SER A 9 13.97 9.36 -6.81
CA SER A 9 12.79 10.21 -7.04
C SER A 9 12.77 11.49 -6.20
N GLY A 10 13.46 11.52 -5.06
CA GLY A 10 13.35 12.59 -4.06
C GLY A 10 11.96 12.69 -3.43
N ALA A 11 11.19 11.60 -3.44
CA ALA A 11 9.84 11.57 -2.90
C ALA A 11 9.81 11.66 -1.38
N ALA A 12 8.76 12.25 -0.82
CA ALA A 12 8.48 12.23 0.61
C ALA A 12 8.06 10.83 1.08
N CYS A 13 7.39 10.09 0.20
CA CYS A 13 7.01 8.70 0.40
C CYS A 13 7.04 7.96 -0.93
N THR A 14 7.54 6.73 -0.91
CA THR A 14 7.37 5.75 -1.99
C THR A 14 6.72 4.51 -1.39
N LEU A 15 5.56 4.13 -1.89
CA LEU A 15 4.87 2.92 -1.47
C LEU A 15 5.06 1.78 -2.48
N LEU A 16 5.17 0.56 -1.96
CA LEU A 16 5.16 -0.64 -2.79
C LEU A 16 3.73 -1.05 -3.08
N ALA A 17 3.39 -1.08 -4.36
CA ALA A 17 2.13 -1.64 -4.83
C ALA A 17 2.40 -2.98 -5.55
N GLY A 18 1.53 -3.93 -5.32
CA GLY A 18 1.51 -5.20 -6.04
C GLY A 18 0.27 -5.29 -6.93
N THR A 19 0.39 -5.94 -8.08
CA THR A 19 -0.76 -6.30 -8.90
C THR A 19 -1.16 -7.76 -8.66
N SER A 20 -2.46 -8.03 -8.64
CA SER A 20 -2.99 -9.38 -8.47
C SER A 20 -4.23 -9.57 -9.31
N ASP A 21 -4.32 -10.72 -9.98
CA ASP A 21 -5.52 -11.15 -10.70
C ASP A 21 -6.62 -11.70 -9.77
N VAL A 22 -6.24 -11.99 -8.53
CA VAL A 22 -7.14 -12.49 -7.50
C VAL A 22 -7.51 -11.34 -6.56
N ALA A 23 -8.77 -11.30 -6.15
CA ALA A 23 -9.23 -10.36 -5.13
C ALA A 23 -8.61 -10.73 -3.77
N LEU A 24 -7.72 -9.89 -3.27
CA LEU A 24 -7.10 -10.02 -1.96
C LEU A 24 -7.59 -8.91 -1.04
N PRO A 25 -7.70 -9.15 0.28
CA PRO A 25 -8.26 -8.21 1.25
C PRO A 25 -7.26 -7.13 1.67
N TYR A 26 -6.55 -6.55 0.70
CA TYR A 26 -5.60 -5.46 0.91
C TYR A 26 -6.21 -4.12 0.57
N GLY A 27 -5.65 -3.03 1.10
CA GLY A 27 -5.96 -1.69 0.67
C GLY A 27 -5.72 -1.52 -0.84
N ARG A 28 -6.53 -0.69 -1.47
CA ARG A 28 -6.43 -0.36 -2.91
C ARG A 28 -5.66 0.92 -3.09
N VAL A 29 -4.71 0.91 -4.02
CA VAL A 29 -4.00 2.13 -4.41
C VAL A 29 -4.84 2.86 -5.47
N LEU A 30 -5.33 4.04 -5.13
CA LEU A 30 -6.08 4.87 -6.05
C LEU A 30 -5.14 5.86 -6.73
N ARG A 31 -5.37 6.04 -8.04
CA ARG A 31 -4.65 7.01 -8.86
C ARG A 31 -5.58 8.11 -9.34
N ARG A 32 -5.04 9.30 -9.48
CA ARG A 32 -5.70 10.42 -10.16
C ARG A 32 -5.77 10.16 -11.67
N PRO A 33 -6.59 10.92 -12.43
CA PRO A 33 -6.67 10.76 -13.88
C PRO A 33 -5.33 10.92 -14.62
N ASP A 34 -4.38 11.66 -14.05
CA ASP A 34 -3.03 11.85 -14.59
C ASP A 34 -2.06 10.70 -14.25
N GLY A 35 -2.54 9.66 -13.54
CA GLY A 35 -1.77 8.50 -13.11
C GLY A 35 -1.01 8.70 -11.79
N SER A 36 -1.00 9.91 -11.22
CA SER A 36 -0.35 10.17 -9.93
C SER A 36 -1.10 9.53 -8.77
N PHE A 37 -0.41 9.39 -7.63
CA PHE A 37 -1.02 8.87 -6.41
C PHE A 37 -2.17 9.76 -5.93
N ASP A 38 -3.32 9.16 -5.64
CA ASP A 38 -4.41 9.82 -4.94
C ASP A 38 -4.41 9.44 -3.47
N ARG A 39 -4.72 8.20 -3.14
CA ARG A 39 -4.78 7.69 -1.77
C ARG A 39 -4.78 6.16 -1.75
N VAL A 40 -4.63 5.59 -0.56
CA VAL A 40 -4.94 4.18 -0.29
C VAL A 40 -6.30 4.12 0.41
N VAL A 41 -7.15 3.19 -0.01
CA VAL A 41 -8.42 2.89 0.65
C VAL A 41 -8.37 1.47 1.18
N GLU A 42 -8.56 1.31 2.48
CA GLU A 42 -8.60 0.00 3.13
C GLU A 42 -9.80 -0.82 2.65
N GLU A 43 -9.66 -2.15 2.62
CA GLU A 43 -10.70 -3.07 2.10
C GLU A 43 -12.10 -2.77 2.65
N ARG A 44 -12.21 -2.49 3.94
CA ARG A 44 -13.50 -2.25 4.63
C ARG A 44 -14.12 -0.91 4.29
N ASP A 45 -13.32 0.06 3.83
CA ASP A 45 -13.76 1.39 3.43
C ASP A 45 -14.00 1.49 1.91
N CYS A 46 -13.67 0.44 1.12
CA CYS A 46 -13.84 0.43 -0.32
C CYS A 46 -15.30 0.40 -0.75
N THR A 47 -15.63 1.18 -1.78
CA THR A 47 -16.82 0.96 -2.61
C THR A 47 -16.64 -0.29 -3.48
N ASP A 48 -17.72 -0.78 -4.11
CA ASP A 48 -17.62 -1.93 -5.01
C ASP A 48 -16.71 -1.65 -6.22
N GLU A 49 -16.75 -0.43 -6.75
CA GLU A 49 -15.85 0.01 -7.82
C GLU A 49 -14.38 0.01 -7.38
N GLN A 50 -14.11 0.48 -6.17
CA GLN A 50 -12.77 0.49 -5.61
C GLN A 50 -12.24 -0.92 -5.33
N ARG A 51 -13.11 -1.86 -4.92
CA ARG A 51 -12.74 -3.27 -4.74
C ARG A 51 -12.30 -3.95 -6.05
N ALA A 52 -12.77 -3.47 -7.19
CA ALA A 52 -12.36 -3.97 -8.50
C ALA A 52 -10.93 -3.54 -8.90
N ILE A 53 -10.33 -2.57 -8.23
CA ILE A 53 -8.96 -2.12 -8.47
C ILE A 53 -7.99 -3.25 -8.13
N ARG A 54 -7.05 -3.53 -9.03
CA ARG A 54 -6.08 -4.61 -8.92
C ARG A 54 -4.71 -4.18 -8.39
N GLU A 55 -4.49 -2.89 -8.23
CA GLU A 55 -3.28 -2.33 -7.63
C GLU A 55 -3.45 -2.26 -6.13
N LEU A 56 -2.74 -3.15 -5.43
CA LEU A 56 -2.90 -3.41 -4.01
C LEU A 56 -1.77 -2.75 -3.22
N ASN A 57 -2.10 -2.19 -2.06
CA ASN A 57 -1.11 -1.71 -1.11
C ASN A 57 -0.51 -2.89 -0.34
N VAL A 58 0.78 -3.13 -0.53
CA VAL A 58 1.50 -4.25 0.10
C VAL A 58 1.88 -3.94 1.57
N GLY A 59 1.77 -2.67 1.97
CA GLY A 59 2.12 -2.24 3.33
C GLY A 59 3.61 -2.00 3.55
N ILE A 60 4.39 -1.86 2.47
CA ILE A 60 5.81 -1.55 2.52
C ILE A 60 6.02 -0.13 1.97
N TYR A 61 6.74 0.70 2.73
CA TYR A 61 6.96 2.10 2.43
C TYR A 61 8.41 2.52 2.65
N CYS A 62 8.84 3.49 1.86
CA CYS A 62 9.99 4.34 2.18
C CYS A 62 9.49 5.74 2.46
N PHE A 63 9.87 6.32 3.59
CA PHE A 63 9.51 7.69 3.97
C PHE A 63 10.74 8.57 4.16
N GLU A 64 10.62 9.84 3.82
CA GLU A 64 11.50 10.87 4.34
C GLU A 64 11.20 11.06 5.85
N SER A 65 12.09 10.62 6.71
CA SER A 65 11.86 10.52 8.16
C SER A 65 11.51 11.86 8.82
N ARG A 66 12.04 12.97 8.30
CA ARG A 66 11.76 14.32 8.82
C ARG A 66 10.31 14.74 8.62
N LEU A 67 9.66 14.21 7.57
CA LEU A 67 8.26 14.49 7.26
C LEU A 67 7.31 13.47 7.88
N LEU A 68 7.76 12.24 8.08
CA LEU A 68 6.93 11.17 8.65
C LEU A 68 6.42 11.52 10.05
N VAL A 69 7.30 11.94 10.95
CA VAL A 69 6.93 12.20 12.35
C VAL A 69 5.85 13.28 12.47
N PRO A 70 5.96 14.46 11.83
CA PRO A 70 4.90 15.44 11.82
C PRO A 70 3.60 14.94 11.16
N ALA A 71 3.69 14.13 10.09
CA ALA A 71 2.52 13.58 9.40
C ALA A 71 1.73 12.59 10.26
N LEU A 72 2.42 11.76 11.05
CA LEU A 72 1.77 10.86 12.01
C LEU A 72 0.87 11.62 13.02
N GLY A 73 1.28 12.81 13.41
CA GLY A 73 0.48 13.69 14.29
C GLY A 73 -0.82 14.23 13.64
N ARG A 74 -0.99 14.04 12.33
CA ARG A 74 -2.20 14.47 11.59
C ARG A 74 -3.19 13.34 11.34
N LEU A 75 -2.84 12.09 11.71
CA LEU A 75 -3.71 10.94 11.54
C LEU A 75 -4.99 11.11 12.36
N THR A 76 -6.10 10.67 11.80
CA THR A 76 -7.40 10.57 12.45
C THR A 76 -7.88 9.12 12.42
N CYS A 77 -8.90 8.81 13.24
CA CYS A 77 -9.53 7.49 13.27
C CYS A 77 -10.97 7.52 12.71
N ASP A 78 -11.26 8.48 11.84
CA ASP A 78 -12.58 8.62 11.20
C ASP A 78 -12.68 7.71 9.98
N ASN A 79 -12.79 6.41 10.24
CA ASN A 79 -12.91 5.34 9.25
C ASN A 79 -13.74 4.18 9.80
N ALA A 80 -14.04 3.18 8.96
CA ALA A 80 -14.92 2.05 9.33
C ALA A 80 -14.42 1.24 10.52
N GLN A 81 -13.12 1.20 10.76
CA GLN A 81 -12.50 0.42 11.85
C GLN A 81 -12.22 1.26 13.10
N HIS A 82 -12.39 2.59 13.06
CA HIS A 82 -12.02 3.52 14.13
C HIS A 82 -10.56 3.38 14.57
N GLU A 83 -9.66 3.15 13.60
CA GLU A 83 -8.23 2.97 13.80
C GLU A 83 -7.42 4.06 13.10
N TYR A 84 -6.20 4.30 13.57
CA TYR A 84 -5.25 5.15 12.87
C TYR A 84 -4.57 4.34 11.75
N TYR A 85 -4.82 4.72 10.50
CA TYR A 85 -4.25 4.04 9.34
C TYR A 85 -2.93 4.67 8.91
N LEU A 86 -1.85 3.89 8.93
CA LEU A 86 -0.57 4.31 8.32
C LEU A 86 -0.74 4.60 6.82
N THR A 87 -1.71 3.96 6.19
CA THR A 87 -2.05 4.13 4.77
C THR A 87 -2.60 5.51 4.41
N ASP A 88 -3.00 6.31 5.40
CA ASP A 88 -3.39 7.73 5.21
C ASP A 88 -2.19 8.67 5.14
N VAL A 89 -1.04 8.28 5.68
CA VAL A 89 0.16 9.15 5.75
C VAL A 89 0.62 9.64 4.38
N PRO A 90 0.68 8.85 3.30
CA PRO A 90 1.08 9.38 1.99
C PRO A 90 0.21 10.54 1.50
N ALA A 91 -1.11 10.45 1.68
CA ALA A 91 -2.02 11.55 1.30
C ALA A 91 -1.79 12.80 2.17
N ILE A 92 -1.58 12.64 3.48
CA ILE A 92 -1.23 13.74 4.39
C ILE A 92 0.08 14.40 3.98
N LEU A 93 1.11 13.63 3.65
CA LEU A 93 2.40 14.15 3.18
C LEU A 93 2.26 15.00 1.91
N ARG A 94 1.39 14.58 0.98
CA ARG A 94 1.10 15.34 -0.22
C ARG A 94 0.34 16.63 0.09
N ASP A 95 -0.75 16.51 0.84
CA ASP A 95 -1.74 17.59 0.99
C ASP A 95 -1.29 18.64 2.01
N ASP A 96 -0.70 18.23 3.13
CA ASP A 96 -0.32 19.12 4.23
C ASP A 96 1.14 19.58 4.17
N PHE A 97 2.02 18.79 3.53
CA PHE A 97 3.45 19.06 3.49
C PHE A 97 4.00 19.30 2.08
N GLY A 98 3.16 19.21 1.05
CA GLY A 98 3.58 19.41 -0.35
C GLY A 98 4.56 18.35 -0.84
N GLY A 99 4.60 17.19 -0.20
CA GLY A 99 5.51 16.10 -0.51
C GLY A 99 5.12 15.35 -1.78
N LYS A 100 6.11 14.94 -2.57
CA LYS A 100 5.91 14.06 -3.71
C LYS A 100 5.67 12.64 -3.22
N ILE A 101 4.66 11.97 -3.77
CA ILE A 101 4.37 10.56 -3.49
C ILE A 101 4.60 9.74 -4.74
N GLU A 102 5.41 8.71 -4.62
CA GLU A 102 5.68 7.75 -5.69
C GLU A 102 5.07 6.39 -5.39
N ILE A 103 4.63 5.70 -6.43
CA ILE A 103 4.17 4.32 -6.38
C ILE A 103 5.19 3.46 -7.13
N TYR A 104 5.79 2.52 -6.42
CA TYR A 104 6.65 1.51 -7.01
C TYR A 104 5.83 0.25 -7.20
N THR A 105 5.33 0.02 -8.41
CA THR A 105 4.50 -1.15 -8.73
C THR A 105 5.40 -2.31 -9.13
N ALA A 106 5.20 -3.46 -8.50
CA ALA A 106 5.88 -4.71 -8.83
C ALA A 106 4.85 -5.82 -9.09
N ASP A 107 5.14 -6.66 -10.05
CA ASP A 107 4.42 -7.94 -10.21
C ASP A 107 4.98 -8.92 -9.17
N LEU A 108 4.30 -9.03 -8.06
CA LEU A 108 4.71 -9.87 -6.94
C LEU A 108 4.03 -11.24 -6.95
N GLY A 109 3.02 -11.43 -7.81
CA GLY A 109 2.27 -12.67 -7.88
C GLY A 109 1.79 -13.13 -6.50
N GLU A 110 2.11 -14.38 -6.16
CA GLU A 110 1.74 -14.98 -4.86
C GLU A 110 2.61 -14.51 -3.67
N GLN A 111 3.70 -13.77 -3.93
CA GLN A 111 4.58 -13.25 -2.87
C GLN A 111 3.91 -12.22 -1.95
N ILE A 112 2.76 -11.67 -2.37
CA ILE A 112 2.01 -10.71 -1.56
C ILE A 112 0.97 -11.37 -0.64
N ILE A 113 0.88 -12.69 -0.62
CA ILE A 113 -0.08 -13.40 0.23
C ILE A 113 0.34 -13.24 1.69
N GLY A 114 -0.47 -12.49 2.45
CA GLY A 114 -0.33 -12.41 3.91
C GLY A 114 -1.02 -13.59 4.58
N VAL A 115 -0.44 -14.08 5.68
CA VAL A 115 -0.98 -15.21 6.44
C VAL A 115 -1.73 -14.69 7.65
N ASN A 116 -3.07 -14.78 7.62
CA ASN A 116 -3.96 -14.40 8.71
C ASN A 116 -4.96 -15.52 9.06
N THR A 117 -5.08 -16.55 8.20
CA THR A 117 -5.95 -17.70 8.42
C THR A 117 -5.22 -19.01 8.14
N PRO A 118 -5.70 -20.16 8.69
CA PRO A 118 -5.12 -21.48 8.40
C PRO A 118 -5.07 -21.80 6.90
N GLU A 119 -6.10 -21.42 6.15
CA GLU A 119 -6.18 -21.65 4.69
C GLU A 119 -5.10 -20.86 3.94
N GLN A 120 -4.82 -19.62 4.37
CA GLN A 120 -3.75 -18.81 3.82
C GLN A 120 -2.37 -19.39 4.14
N LEU A 121 -2.20 -19.98 5.33
CA LEU A 121 -0.98 -20.68 5.70
C LEU A 121 -0.73 -21.88 4.78
N GLU A 122 -1.73 -22.74 4.58
CA GLU A 122 -1.63 -23.91 3.69
C GLU A 122 -1.28 -23.51 2.25
N LEU A 123 -1.89 -22.44 1.76
CA LEU A 123 -1.59 -21.89 0.42
C LEU A 123 -0.14 -21.44 0.34
N THR A 124 0.33 -20.69 1.33
CA THR A 124 1.71 -20.19 1.40
C THR A 124 2.72 -21.32 1.49
N GLU A 125 2.46 -22.34 2.32
CA GLU A 125 3.32 -23.53 2.44
C GLU A 125 3.43 -24.29 1.10
N ARG A 126 2.33 -24.44 0.37
CA ARG A 126 2.33 -25.07 -0.94
C ARG A 126 3.20 -24.28 -1.91
N TYR A 127 3.02 -22.96 -1.98
CA TYR A 127 3.79 -22.07 -2.82
C TYR A 127 5.30 -22.16 -2.55
N LEU A 128 5.72 -22.14 -1.28
CA LEU A 128 7.12 -22.26 -0.90
C LEU A 128 7.72 -23.62 -1.29
N ARG A 129 6.98 -24.71 -1.07
CA ARG A 129 7.43 -26.06 -1.47
C ARG A 129 7.62 -26.19 -2.98
N GLU A 130 6.75 -25.59 -3.78
CA GLU A 130 6.86 -25.60 -5.24
C GLU A 130 8.09 -24.81 -5.74
N ARG A 131 8.51 -23.79 -4.98
CA ARG A 131 9.74 -23.03 -5.26
C ARG A 131 11.02 -23.67 -4.72
N GLY A 132 10.92 -24.71 -3.89
CA GLY A 132 12.06 -25.35 -3.27
C GLY A 132 12.64 -24.56 -2.09
N GLU A 133 11.84 -23.75 -1.44
CA GLU A 133 12.19 -22.94 -0.26
C GLU A 133 11.67 -23.58 1.03
#